data_e18d8305107d1501dd694d9eefe9beb7
#
_entry.id   e18d8305107d1501dd694d9eefe9beb7
#
_cell.length_a   1.000
_cell.length_b   1.000
_cell.length_c   1.000
_cell.angle_alpha   90.00
_cell.angle_beta   90.00
_cell.angle_gamma   90.00
#
_symmetry.space_group_name_H-M   'P 1'
#
loop_
_entity.id
_entity.type
_entity.pdbx_description
1 polymer ?
#
loop_
_entity_poly.entity_id
_entity_poly.type
_entity_poly.pdbx_seq_one_letter_code
_entity_poly.pdbx_strand_id
1 'polypeptide(L)'
;EENGIHTHYVEELNDRDTVVKKVEIVPLEVIVRNRAAGSFSKKYGVPEGSDLASPILEFDYKSDPLDDPLVNNYHILALGLATQEEIDTIASMALKIDQLMIDFFKKCNVELVDFKLEFGRFHGEIVLADEISPDTCRFWDLDTHEKLDKDRFRRDMGGVEETYADMTKSNGHAYFLIY
;
A
#
# COMPACT_ATOMS: atom_id res chain seq x y z
N GLU A 1 -9.12 11.16 -5.07
CA GLU A 1 -10.48 11.64 -4.68
C GLU A 1 -11.49 11.50 -5.83
N GLU A 2 -11.10 11.61 -7.09
CA GLU A 2 -11.99 11.45 -8.26
C GLU A 2 -12.72 10.10 -8.28
N ASN A 3 -12.12 9.07 -7.72
CA ASN A 3 -12.70 7.73 -7.60
C ASN A 3 -13.49 7.52 -6.29
N GLY A 4 -13.78 8.58 -5.54
CA GLY A 4 -14.53 8.52 -4.29
C GLY A 4 -13.75 7.85 -3.14
N ILE A 5 -12.44 8.03 -3.11
CA ILE A 5 -11.59 7.74 -1.95
C ILE A 5 -11.27 9.07 -1.29
N HIS A 6 -11.66 9.25 -0.02
CA HIS A 6 -11.29 10.42 0.75
C HIS A 6 -9.86 10.27 1.27
N THR A 7 -9.03 11.28 1.03
CA THR A 7 -7.63 11.29 1.44
C THR A 7 -7.33 12.45 2.39
N HIS A 8 -6.18 12.37 3.05
CA HIS A 8 -5.68 13.48 3.85
C HIS A 8 -4.99 14.56 2.99
N TYR A 9 -4.76 14.32 1.70
CA TYR A 9 -4.12 15.25 0.77
C TYR A 9 -4.91 16.57 0.65
N VAL A 10 -4.20 17.69 0.59
CA VAL A 10 -4.76 19.03 0.34
C VAL A 10 -4.15 19.62 -0.91
N GLU A 11 -2.83 19.83 -0.94
CA GLU A 11 -2.11 20.40 -2.08
C GLU A 11 -0.62 20.07 -2.04
N GLU A 12 0.00 20.01 -3.19
CA GLU A 12 1.45 19.93 -3.35
C GLU A 12 2.03 21.34 -3.39
N LEU A 13 3.05 21.61 -2.55
CA LEU A 13 3.74 22.89 -2.53
C LEU A 13 4.95 22.92 -3.45
N ASN A 14 5.64 21.79 -3.58
CA ASN A 14 6.80 21.57 -4.42
C ASN A 14 7.12 20.07 -4.47
N ASP A 15 8.17 19.68 -5.18
CA ASP A 15 8.59 18.27 -5.38
C ASP A 15 8.87 17.47 -4.09
N ARG A 16 8.85 18.11 -2.92
CA ARG A 16 9.20 17.48 -1.63
C ARG A 16 8.19 17.74 -0.52
N ASP A 17 7.36 18.74 -0.67
CA ASP A 17 6.47 19.20 0.41
C ASP A 17 5.01 19.16 -0.04
N THR A 18 4.20 18.49 0.73
CA THR A 18 2.76 18.35 0.53
C THR A 18 2.00 18.81 1.77
N VAL A 19 0.97 19.58 1.57
CA VAL A 19 0.03 19.95 2.63
C VAL A 19 -1.00 18.83 2.79
N VAL A 20 -1.15 18.34 4.02
CA VAL A 20 -2.11 17.31 4.34
C VAL A 20 -3.00 17.72 5.51
N LYS A 21 -4.19 17.14 5.58
CA LYS A 21 -5.06 17.24 6.76
C LYS A 21 -4.35 16.56 7.94
N LYS A 22 -4.30 17.21 9.09
CA LYS A 22 -3.79 16.59 10.32
C LYS A 22 -4.85 15.60 10.83
N VAL A 23 -4.58 14.32 10.65
CA VAL A 23 -5.46 13.23 11.07
C VAL A 23 -4.98 12.58 12.37
N GLU A 24 -5.87 11.89 13.07
CA GLU A 24 -5.51 10.93 14.10
C GLU A 24 -5.30 9.57 13.43
N ILE A 25 -4.07 9.11 13.37
CA ILE A 25 -3.75 7.82 12.72
C ILE A 25 -4.45 6.67 13.45
N VAL A 26 -5.12 5.82 12.70
CA VAL A 26 -5.56 4.51 13.18
C VAL A 26 -4.31 3.64 13.29
N PRO A 27 -3.98 3.08 14.47
CA PRO A 27 -2.69 2.42 14.68
C PRO A 27 -2.65 1.01 14.04
N LEU A 28 -2.95 0.94 12.74
CA LEU A 28 -2.95 -0.26 11.91
C LEU A 28 -2.22 0.03 10.61
N GLU A 29 -1.33 -0.86 10.22
CA GLU A 29 -0.90 -1.02 8.84
C GLU A 29 -1.88 -1.94 8.14
N VAL A 30 -2.33 -1.54 6.95
CA VAL A 30 -3.31 -2.28 6.16
C VAL A 30 -2.64 -2.75 4.89
N ILE A 31 -2.49 -4.06 4.73
CA ILE A 31 -1.74 -4.64 3.62
C ILE A 31 -2.69 -5.42 2.71
N VAL A 32 -2.68 -5.10 1.43
CA VAL A 32 -3.38 -5.90 0.41
C VAL A 32 -2.35 -6.64 -0.44
N ARG A 33 -2.56 -7.95 -0.65
CA ARG A 33 -1.65 -8.78 -1.43
C ARG A 33 -2.38 -9.50 -2.56
N ASN A 34 -1.86 -9.34 -3.76
CA ASN A 34 -2.34 -9.98 -4.99
C ASN A 34 -1.50 -11.20 -5.36
N ARG A 35 -0.23 -11.23 -4.92
CA ARG A 35 0.70 -12.36 -5.05
C ARG A 35 1.39 -12.67 -3.75
N ALA A 36 1.86 -13.91 -3.62
CA ALA A 36 2.70 -14.30 -2.51
C ALA A 36 4.08 -13.63 -2.64
N ALA A 37 4.42 -12.76 -1.68
CA ALA A 37 5.72 -12.09 -1.63
C ALA A 37 6.12 -11.71 -0.20
N GLY A 38 7.39 -11.34 -0.03
CA GLY A 38 7.92 -10.75 1.19
C GLY A 38 7.66 -11.56 2.45
N SER A 39 7.08 -10.91 3.47
CA SER A 39 6.78 -11.53 4.78
C SER A 39 5.74 -12.65 4.68
N PHE A 40 4.77 -12.54 3.77
CA PHE A 40 3.77 -13.57 3.55
C PHE A 40 4.40 -14.89 3.12
N SER A 41 5.23 -14.87 2.08
CA SER A 41 5.93 -16.05 1.58
C SER A 41 6.75 -16.73 2.68
N LYS A 42 7.46 -15.94 3.49
CA LYS A 42 8.29 -16.45 4.59
C LYS A 42 7.43 -17.04 5.72
N LYS A 43 6.37 -16.35 6.12
CA LYS A 43 5.51 -16.72 7.25
C LYS A 43 4.70 -17.98 6.96
N TYR A 44 4.19 -18.12 5.74
CA TYR A 44 3.28 -19.23 5.38
C TYR A 44 3.94 -20.32 4.52
N GLY A 45 5.24 -20.18 4.17
CA GLY A 45 5.96 -21.17 3.37
C GLY A 45 5.46 -21.27 1.93
N VAL A 46 4.82 -20.21 1.42
CA VAL A 46 4.35 -20.14 0.04
C VAL A 46 5.47 -19.61 -0.83
N PRO A 47 5.81 -20.26 -1.97
CA PRO A 47 6.85 -19.76 -2.85
C PRO A 47 6.55 -18.33 -3.33
N GLU A 48 7.57 -17.46 -3.34
CA GLU A 48 7.42 -16.10 -3.84
C GLU A 48 7.00 -16.11 -5.31
N GLY A 49 6.05 -15.24 -5.66
CA GLY A 49 5.47 -15.17 -7.01
C GLY A 49 4.31 -16.12 -7.25
N SER A 50 3.93 -16.96 -6.28
CA SER A 50 2.75 -17.81 -6.43
C SER A 50 1.48 -16.97 -6.52
N ASP A 51 0.57 -17.41 -7.40
CA ASP A 51 -0.78 -16.85 -7.48
C ASP A 51 -1.56 -17.13 -6.18
N LEU A 52 -2.33 -16.15 -5.76
CA LEU A 52 -3.28 -16.28 -4.67
C LEU A 52 -4.69 -16.50 -5.25
N ALA A 53 -5.49 -17.32 -4.59
CA ALA A 53 -6.86 -17.60 -5.04
C ALA A 53 -7.78 -16.37 -4.96
N SER A 54 -7.42 -15.41 -4.12
CA SER A 54 -8.07 -14.11 -3.97
C SER A 54 -7.09 -13.13 -3.36
N PRO A 55 -7.29 -11.81 -3.50
CA PRO A 55 -6.53 -10.83 -2.73
C PRO A 55 -6.62 -11.12 -1.22
N ILE A 56 -5.52 -10.92 -0.53
CA ILE A 56 -5.45 -11.02 0.93
C ILE A 56 -5.46 -9.62 1.51
N LEU A 57 -6.27 -9.40 2.54
CA LEU A 57 -6.26 -8.21 3.37
C LEU A 57 -5.71 -8.59 4.75
N GLU A 58 -4.61 -7.96 5.15
CA GLU A 58 -3.97 -8.13 6.46
C GLU A 58 -4.03 -6.81 7.23
N PHE A 59 -4.08 -6.94 8.56
CA PHE A 59 -3.89 -5.84 9.50
C PHE A 59 -2.70 -6.16 10.37
N ASP A 60 -1.73 -5.25 10.44
CA ASP A 60 -0.64 -5.31 11.38
C ASP A 60 -0.80 -4.16 12.39
N TYR A 61 -0.59 -4.45 13.68
CA TYR A 61 -0.63 -3.41 14.71
C TYR A 61 0.60 -2.54 14.61
N LYS A 62 0.42 -1.27 14.21
CA LYS A 62 1.50 -0.30 14.04
C LYS A 62 2.19 0.00 15.37
N SER A 63 3.30 -0.68 15.60
CA SER A 63 4.09 -0.59 16.85
C SER A 63 5.53 -1.05 16.63
N ASP A 64 6.42 -0.13 16.27
CA ASP A 64 7.85 -0.42 16.05
C ASP A 64 8.48 -1.29 17.15
N PRO A 65 8.20 -1.07 18.47
CA PRO A 65 8.77 -1.90 19.51
C PRO A 65 8.31 -3.37 19.48
N LEU A 66 7.19 -3.65 18.80
CA LEU A 66 6.59 -4.98 18.69
C LEU A 66 6.82 -5.61 17.29
N ASP A 67 7.53 -4.92 16.40
CA ASP A 67 7.77 -5.36 15.01
C ASP A 67 6.44 -5.61 14.25
N ASP A 68 5.50 -4.66 14.41
CA ASP A 68 4.20 -4.59 13.72
C ASP A 68 3.49 -5.95 13.58
N PRO A 69 3.06 -6.56 14.71
CA PRO A 69 2.52 -7.92 14.69
C PRO A 69 1.19 -8.01 13.95
N LEU A 70 1.00 -9.06 13.15
CA LEU A 70 -0.26 -9.38 12.49
C LEU A 70 -1.38 -9.51 13.53
N VAL A 71 -2.49 -8.84 13.30
CA VAL A 71 -3.69 -8.87 14.14
C VAL A 71 -4.93 -9.18 13.31
N ASN A 72 -5.94 -9.74 13.97
CA ASN A 72 -7.27 -9.90 13.38
C ASN A 72 -8.27 -8.96 14.05
N ASN A 73 -9.51 -8.93 13.55
CA ASN A 73 -10.56 -8.04 14.05
C ASN A 73 -10.78 -8.19 15.56
N TYR A 74 -10.69 -9.39 16.12
CA TYR A 74 -10.85 -9.60 17.56
C TYR A 74 -9.72 -8.96 18.37
N HIS A 75 -8.49 -9.00 17.88
CA HIS A 75 -7.38 -8.30 18.51
C HIS A 75 -7.59 -6.79 18.44
N ILE A 76 -7.95 -6.27 17.26
CA ILE A 76 -8.18 -4.83 17.04
C ILE A 76 -9.24 -4.29 17.99
N LEU A 77 -10.38 -4.99 18.10
CA LEU A 77 -11.47 -4.62 18.99
C LEU A 77 -11.08 -4.73 20.46
N ALA A 78 -10.44 -5.83 20.87
CA ALA A 78 -10.05 -6.07 22.25
C ALA A 78 -9.00 -5.07 22.76
N LEU A 79 -8.11 -4.61 21.87
CA LEU A 79 -7.09 -3.61 22.17
C LEU A 79 -7.61 -2.17 22.01
N GLY A 80 -8.82 -1.98 21.51
CA GLY A 80 -9.41 -0.66 21.30
C GLY A 80 -8.71 0.17 20.23
N LEU A 81 -8.09 -0.48 19.22
CA LEU A 81 -7.35 0.21 18.15
C LEU A 81 -8.30 0.86 17.14
N ALA A 82 -9.40 0.17 16.83
CA ALA A 82 -10.48 0.66 15.98
C ALA A 82 -11.81 0.00 16.35
N THR A 83 -12.92 0.62 15.94
CA THR A 83 -14.26 0.05 16.02
C THR A 83 -14.53 -0.92 14.86
N GLN A 84 -15.56 -1.75 14.97
CA GLN A 84 -15.96 -2.63 13.86
C GLN A 84 -16.33 -1.84 12.60
N GLU A 85 -17.02 -0.72 12.75
CA GLU A 85 -17.41 0.15 11.64
C GLU A 85 -16.19 0.75 10.93
N GLU A 86 -15.16 1.15 11.69
CA GLU A 86 -13.90 1.63 11.14
C GLU A 86 -13.15 0.51 10.41
N ILE A 87 -13.09 -0.70 10.97
CA ILE A 87 -12.47 -1.88 10.33
C ILE A 87 -13.16 -2.17 8.99
N ASP A 88 -14.49 -2.19 8.96
CA ASP A 88 -15.27 -2.49 7.76
C ASP A 88 -15.08 -1.40 6.68
N THR A 89 -15.01 -0.14 7.10
CA THR A 89 -14.75 1.01 6.23
C THR A 89 -13.34 0.92 5.63
N ILE A 90 -12.33 0.70 6.46
CA ILE A 90 -10.92 0.55 6.05
C ILE A 90 -10.78 -0.62 5.06
N ALA A 91 -11.36 -1.77 5.38
CA ALA A 91 -11.31 -2.95 4.54
C ALA A 91 -11.93 -2.69 3.16
N SER A 92 -13.11 -2.06 3.13
CA SER A 92 -13.79 -1.69 1.89
C SER A 92 -12.98 -0.69 1.05
N MET A 93 -12.39 0.33 1.70
CA MET A 93 -11.55 1.31 1.02
C MET A 93 -10.28 0.67 0.47
N ALA A 94 -9.59 -0.17 1.25
CA ALA A 94 -8.35 -0.82 0.84
C ALA A 94 -8.55 -1.73 -0.39
N LEU A 95 -9.62 -2.53 -0.43
CA LEU A 95 -9.94 -3.38 -1.57
C LEU A 95 -10.38 -2.56 -2.80
N LYS A 96 -11.05 -1.42 -2.61
CA LYS A 96 -11.37 -0.51 -3.70
C LYS A 96 -10.12 0.16 -4.27
N ILE A 97 -9.19 0.58 -3.41
CA ILE A 97 -7.89 1.14 -3.81
C ILE A 97 -7.10 0.10 -4.59
N ASP A 98 -7.07 -1.15 -4.13
CA ASP A 98 -6.42 -2.27 -4.81
C ASP A 98 -6.87 -2.40 -6.26
N GLN A 99 -8.19 -2.45 -6.49
CA GLN A 99 -8.73 -2.57 -7.84
C GLN A 99 -8.36 -1.37 -8.72
N LEU A 100 -8.43 -0.15 -8.18
CA LEU A 100 -8.05 1.07 -8.91
C LEU A 100 -6.57 1.06 -9.30
N MET A 101 -5.70 0.63 -8.37
CA MET A 101 -4.27 0.55 -8.60
C MET A 101 -3.92 -0.54 -9.62
N ILE A 102 -4.53 -1.73 -9.54
CA ILE A 102 -4.35 -2.81 -10.52
C ILE A 102 -4.70 -2.30 -11.92
N ASP A 103 -5.87 -1.66 -12.08
CA ASP A 103 -6.34 -1.16 -13.37
C ASP A 103 -5.45 -0.05 -13.93
N PHE A 104 -4.87 0.77 -13.05
CA PHE A 104 -3.93 1.82 -13.43
C PHE A 104 -2.58 1.24 -13.85
N PHE A 105 -1.94 0.45 -13.00
CA PHE A 105 -0.59 -0.06 -13.24
C PHE A 105 -0.52 -1.07 -14.38
N LYS A 106 -1.57 -1.85 -14.59
CA LYS A 106 -1.68 -2.76 -15.74
C LYS A 106 -1.55 -2.03 -17.09
N LYS A 107 -2.04 -0.78 -17.21
CA LYS A 107 -1.87 0.03 -18.42
C LYS A 107 -0.41 0.42 -18.67
N CYS A 108 0.40 0.37 -17.62
CA CYS A 108 1.82 0.70 -17.64
C CYS A 108 2.72 -0.55 -17.74
N ASN A 109 2.14 -1.71 -18.04
CA ASN A 109 2.81 -3.02 -18.03
C ASN A 109 3.42 -3.39 -16.66
N VAL A 110 2.82 -2.91 -15.57
CA VAL A 110 3.27 -3.14 -14.20
C VAL A 110 2.23 -3.95 -13.44
N GLU A 111 2.69 -5.00 -12.76
CA GLU A 111 1.90 -5.82 -11.84
C GLU A 111 2.02 -5.27 -10.42
N LEU A 112 0.88 -4.98 -9.80
CA LEU A 112 0.80 -4.66 -8.37
C LEU A 112 0.78 -5.96 -7.57
N VAL A 113 1.88 -6.23 -6.88
CA VAL A 113 2.08 -7.47 -6.11
C VAL A 113 1.45 -7.37 -4.72
N ASP A 114 1.82 -6.36 -3.97
CA ASP A 114 1.21 -5.98 -2.70
C ASP A 114 1.51 -4.52 -2.37
N PHE A 115 0.79 -3.98 -1.42
CA PHE A 115 1.03 -2.63 -0.92
C PHE A 115 0.51 -2.46 0.51
N LYS A 116 1.06 -1.46 1.20
CA LYS A 116 0.68 -1.04 2.55
C LYS A 116 -0.05 0.30 2.48
N LEU A 117 -1.13 0.42 3.24
CA LEU A 117 -1.87 1.67 3.46
C LEU A 117 -1.93 1.99 4.94
N GLU A 118 -2.05 3.27 5.25
CA GLU A 118 -2.42 3.76 6.56
C GLU A 118 -3.67 4.64 6.46
N PHE A 119 -4.46 4.64 7.50
CA PHE A 119 -5.71 5.41 7.57
C PHE A 119 -5.72 6.30 8.80
N GLY A 120 -6.44 7.40 8.71
CA GLY A 120 -6.61 8.33 9.81
C GLY A 120 -8.05 8.77 10.00
N ARG A 121 -8.35 9.23 11.22
CA ARG A 121 -9.63 9.85 11.57
C ARG A 121 -9.56 11.35 11.35
N PHE A 122 -10.47 11.87 10.58
CA PHE A 122 -10.61 13.31 10.33
C PHE A 122 -12.08 13.72 10.44
N HIS A 123 -12.43 14.51 11.45
CA HIS A 123 -13.81 14.94 11.73
C HIS A 123 -14.85 13.81 11.83
N GLY A 124 -14.44 12.65 12.33
CA GLY A 124 -15.32 11.48 12.49
C GLY A 124 -15.40 10.58 11.25
N GLU A 125 -14.67 10.88 10.20
CA GLU A 125 -14.58 10.07 8.99
C GLU A 125 -13.20 9.38 8.91
N ILE A 126 -13.16 8.20 8.31
CA ILE A 126 -11.92 7.51 7.93
C ILE A 126 -11.46 8.07 6.58
N VAL A 127 -10.21 8.49 6.51
CA VAL A 127 -9.56 8.93 5.28
C VAL A 127 -8.27 8.15 5.06
N LEU A 128 -7.90 7.97 3.79
CA LEU A 128 -6.58 7.44 3.44
C LEU A 128 -5.52 8.47 3.86
N ALA A 129 -4.50 7.99 4.55
CA ALA A 129 -3.37 8.76 5.03
C ALA A 129 -2.07 8.14 4.54
N ASP A 130 -0.92 8.67 5.01
CA ASP A 130 0.41 8.22 4.56
C ASP A 130 0.59 8.35 3.04
N GLU A 131 1.46 7.59 2.46
CA GLU A 131 1.80 7.63 1.04
C GLU A 131 1.53 6.29 0.34
N ILE A 132 1.30 6.36 -0.96
CA ILE A 132 1.38 5.21 -1.86
C ILE A 132 2.58 5.47 -2.78
N SER A 133 3.66 4.74 -2.54
CA SER A 133 4.94 4.93 -3.23
C SER A 133 5.63 3.60 -3.49
N PRO A 134 6.72 3.57 -4.26
CA PRO A 134 7.54 2.37 -4.40
C PRO A 134 8.10 1.84 -3.07
N ASP A 135 8.11 2.66 -2.00
CA ASP A 135 8.53 2.22 -0.66
C ASP A 135 7.44 1.46 0.09
N THR A 136 6.18 1.76 -0.19
CA THR A 136 5.01 1.10 0.42
C THR A 136 4.41 0.01 -0.46
N CYS A 137 4.85 -0.12 -1.72
CA CYS A 137 4.33 -1.07 -2.70
C CYS A 137 5.41 -2.05 -3.18
N ARG A 138 4.97 -3.20 -3.71
CA ARG A 138 5.77 -4.07 -4.58
C ARG A 138 5.18 -4.05 -5.97
N PHE A 139 6.03 -3.71 -6.93
CA PHE A 139 5.72 -3.67 -8.33
C PHE A 139 6.65 -4.61 -9.10
N TRP A 140 6.08 -5.41 -9.98
CA TRP A 140 6.85 -6.25 -10.89
C TRP A 140 6.48 -5.92 -12.34
N ASP A 141 7.42 -6.11 -13.26
CA ASP A 141 7.11 -6.08 -14.68
C ASP A 141 6.12 -7.19 -15.03
N LEU A 142 5.06 -6.86 -15.76
CA LEU A 142 3.95 -7.78 -16.01
C LEU A 142 4.36 -8.98 -16.86
N ASP A 143 5.33 -8.82 -17.75
CA ASP A 143 5.77 -9.86 -18.69
C ASP A 143 6.93 -10.69 -18.15
N THR A 144 7.90 -10.03 -17.50
CA THR A 144 9.15 -10.65 -17.05
C THR A 144 9.16 -11.03 -15.59
N HIS A 145 8.23 -10.47 -14.80
CA HIS A 145 8.21 -10.52 -13.32
C HIS A 145 9.48 -9.97 -12.67
N GLU A 146 10.20 -9.10 -13.37
CA GLU A 146 11.32 -8.37 -12.80
C GLU A 146 10.81 -7.38 -11.74
N LYS A 147 11.51 -7.30 -10.60
CA LYS A 147 11.14 -6.40 -9.51
C LYS A 147 11.46 -4.96 -9.85
N LEU A 148 10.47 -4.08 -9.71
CA LEU A 148 10.55 -2.65 -10.04
C LEU A 148 10.47 -1.73 -8.80
N ASP A 149 10.62 -2.28 -7.61
CA ASP A 149 10.38 -1.62 -6.32
C ASP A 149 11.58 -1.68 -5.38
N LYS A 150 11.37 -1.27 -4.13
CA LYS A 150 12.38 -1.27 -3.04
C LYS A 150 13.07 -2.62 -2.79
N ASP A 151 12.49 -3.75 -3.20
CA ASP A 151 13.13 -5.04 -3.02
C ASP A 151 14.42 -5.15 -3.86
N ARG A 152 14.56 -4.38 -4.95
CA ARG A 152 15.83 -4.26 -5.70
C ARG A 152 16.93 -3.71 -4.81
N PHE A 153 16.65 -2.64 -4.06
CA PHE A 153 17.62 -2.06 -3.13
C PHE A 153 17.92 -3.01 -1.97
N ARG A 154 16.89 -3.57 -1.33
CA ARG A 154 17.05 -4.49 -0.18
C ARG A 154 17.80 -5.76 -0.52
N ARG A 155 17.76 -6.19 -1.79
CA ARG A 155 18.42 -7.41 -2.29
C ARG A 155 19.71 -7.12 -3.05
N ASP A 156 20.20 -5.86 -3.03
CA ASP A 156 21.42 -5.43 -3.73
C ASP A 156 21.42 -5.75 -5.24
N MET A 157 20.26 -5.61 -5.90
CA MET A 157 20.09 -5.91 -7.33
C MET A 157 20.55 -4.78 -8.25
N GLY A 158 20.85 -3.58 -7.71
CA GLY A 158 21.26 -2.39 -8.46
C GLY A 158 20.13 -1.75 -9.31
N GLY A 159 20.42 -0.61 -9.93
CA GLY A 159 19.52 0.05 -10.91
C GLY A 159 18.23 0.63 -10.34
N VAL A 160 18.16 0.93 -9.02
CA VAL A 160 16.94 1.43 -8.36
C VAL A 160 16.49 2.77 -8.94
N GLU A 161 17.41 3.73 -9.06
CA GLU A 161 17.09 5.07 -9.59
C GLU A 161 16.66 5.02 -11.06
N GLU A 162 17.31 4.17 -11.86
CA GLU A 162 16.96 3.96 -13.28
C GLU A 162 15.58 3.34 -13.41
N THR A 163 15.25 2.35 -12.59
CA THR A 163 13.95 1.67 -12.59
C THR A 163 12.82 2.63 -12.20
N TYR A 164 13.02 3.43 -11.16
CA TYR A 164 12.04 4.45 -10.76
C TYR A 164 11.86 5.53 -11.84
N ALA A 165 12.94 5.94 -12.51
CA ALA A 165 12.88 6.88 -13.61
C ALA A 165 12.17 6.29 -14.85
N ASP A 166 12.30 5.00 -15.11
CA ASP A 166 11.62 4.34 -16.23
C ASP A 166 10.12 4.14 -15.96
N MET A 167 9.73 3.85 -14.74
CA MET A 167 8.32 3.84 -14.33
C MET A 167 7.67 5.21 -14.54
N THR A 168 8.37 6.31 -14.30
CA THR A 168 7.86 7.67 -14.52
C THR A 168 7.83 8.05 -16.00
N LYS A 169 8.77 7.59 -16.83
CA LYS A 169 8.86 7.92 -18.27
C LYS A 169 7.81 7.20 -19.12
N SER A 170 7.48 5.95 -18.79
CA SER A 170 6.53 5.15 -19.58
C SER A 170 5.11 5.71 -19.58
N ASN A 171 4.80 6.65 -18.70
CA ASN A 171 3.44 7.20 -18.49
C ASN A 171 3.24 8.65 -18.88
N GLY A 172 4.25 9.31 -19.50
CA GLY A 172 4.09 10.66 -20.09
C GLY A 172 3.39 11.68 -19.21
N HIS A 173 3.71 11.77 -17.89
CA HIS A 173 3.23 12.64 -16.81
C HIS A 173 2.61 11.91 -15.59
N ALA A 174 2.82 10.63 -15.41
CA ALA A 174 2.45 10.01 -14.14
C ALA A 174 3.53 10.34 -13.08
N TYR A 175 3.32 11.39 -12.33
CA TYR A 175 4.00 11.56 -11.05
C TYR A 175 3.57 10.39 -10.16
N PHE A 176 4.52 9.49 -9.85
CA PHE A 176 4.35 8.41 -8.90
C PHE A 176 4.38 8.97 -7.47
N LEU A 177 3.42 9.79 -7.16
CA LEU A 177 3.11 10.23 -5.83
C LEU A 177 1.59 10.36 -5.78
N ILE A 178 0.94 9.25 -5.43
CA ILE A 178 -0.42 9.34 -4.93
C ILE A 178 -0.24 9.65 -3.45
N TYR A 179 -0.27 10.94 -3.14
CA TYR A 179 -0.38 11.45 -1.78
C TYR A 179 -1.80 11.28 -1.27
#